data_a848ce9f27bb3bc0c896850bac21ba27
#
_entry.id   a848ce9f27bb3bc0c896850bac21ba27
#
_cell.length_a   1.000
_cell.length_b   1.000
_cell.length_c   1.000
_cell.angle_alpha   90.00
_cell.angle_beta   90.00
_cell.angle_gamma   90.00
#
_symmetry.space_group_name_H-M   'P 1'
#
loop_
_entity.id
_entity.type
_entity.pdbx_description
1 polymer ?
#
loop_
_entity_poly.entity_id
_entity_poly.type
_entity_poly.pdbx_seq_one_letter_code
_entity_poly.pdbx_strand_id
1 'polypeptide(L)'
;PNCLLDYFPEDFLLVIDESHVTVPQIGGMFRGDFRRKATLAEYGFRLPSCMDNRPLKFEEWDAMRPQTIHVSATPGPWEMDRAGGVFVEQVIRPTGLIDPPVEVRPVSGKTRNQVDDVIDEVKAVGRQGYRSLVTTLTKKMAEDLTEYMHEQGVRVRYMHSDVDTLERIEIIRDLRLGTFDC
;
A
#
# COMPACT_ATOMS: atom_id res chain seq x y z
N PRO A 1 22.61 -16.18 4.72
CA PRO A 1 22.78 -15.00 3.88
C PRO A 1 22.85 -13.76 4.77
N ASN A 2 23.73 -12.82 4.44
CA ASN A 2 23.86 -11.57 5.17
C ASN A 2 22.73 -10.62 4.77
N CYS A 3 22.24 -9.87 5.74
CA CYS A 3 21.20 -8.87 5.54
C CYS A 3 21.57 -7.55 6.23
N LEU A 4 20.75 -6.52 6.07
CA LEU A 4 20.99 -5.21 6.68
C LEU A 4 21.14 -5.29 8.21
N LEU A 5 20.43 -6.20 8.87
CA LEU A 5 20.49 -6.35 10.33
C LEU A 5 21.87 -6.79 10.83
N ASP A 6 22.66 -7.49 10.02
CA ASP A 6 24.03 -7.92 10.37
C ASP A 6 25.03 -6.75 10.55
N TYR A 7 24.67 -5.54 10.10
CA TYR A 7 25.51 -4.34 10.21
C TYR A 7 25.20 -3.48 11.43
N PHE A 8 24.17 -3.81 12.19
CA PHE A 8 23.84 -3.12 13.43
C PHE A 8 24.58 -3.72 14.62
N PRO A 9 24.79 -2.95 15.71
CA PRO A 9 25.29 -3.51 16.96
C PRO A 9 24.36 -4.61 17.50
N GLU A 10 24.88 -5.52 18.32
CA GLU A 10 24.09 -6.64 18.85
C GLU A 10 22.88 -6.19 19.72
N ASP A 11 22.96 -5.01 20.33
CA ASP A 11 21.98 -4.45 21.25
C ASP A 11 21.05 -3.40 20.64
N PHE A 12 20.88 -3.39 19.30
CA PHE A 12 20.00 -2.43 18.67
C PHE A 12 18.51 -2.70 18.97
N LEU A 13 17.70 -1.65 18.93
CA LEU A 13 16.25 -1.72 19.02
C LEU A 13 15.64 -1.79 17.62
N LEU A 14 14.85 -2.83 17.35
CA LEU A 14 14.11 -2.98 16.12
C LEU A 14 12.67 -2.49 16.28
N VAL A 15 12.25 -1.54 15.46
CA VAL A 15 10.84 -1.10 15.41
C VAL A 15 10.26 -1.55 14.08
N ILE A 16 9.19 -2.34 14.13
CA ILE A 16 8.50 -2.86 12.94
C ILE A 16 7.16 -2.15 12.82
N ASP A 17 7.08 -1.26 11.82
CA ASP A 17 5.84 -0.58 11.48
C ASP A 17 4.95 -1.46 10.61
N GLU A 18 3.63 -1.29 10.75
CA GLU A 18 2.61 -2.12 10.08
C GLU A 18 2.93 -3.62 10.22
N SER A 19 3.26 -4.03 11.41
CA SER A 19 3.77 -5.38 11.70
C SER A 19 2.82 -6.50 11.26
N HIS A 20 1.51 -6.26 11.31
CA HIS A 20 0.49 -7.20 10.85
C HIS A 20 0.62 -7.57 9.35
N VAL A 21 1.28 -6.73 8.56
CA VAL A 21 1.61 -6.97 7.15
C VAL A 21 3.06 -7.38 6.99
N THR A 22 3.98 -6.67 7.66
CA THR A 22 5.43 -6.85 7.53
C THR A 22 5.87 -8.24 7.95
N VAL A 23 5.40 -8.74 9.08
CA VAL A 23 5.80 -10.06 9.59
C VAL A 23 5.36 -11.20 8.67
N PRO A 24 4.11 -11.27 8.20
CA PRO A 24 3.71 -12.26 7.19
C PRO A 24 4.49 -12.14 5.88
N GLN A 25 4.85 -10.94 5.43
CA GLN A 25 5.67 -10.74 4.22
C GLN A 25 7.05 -11.35 4.40
N ILE A 26 7.72 -11.14 5.53
CA ILE A 26 9.00 -11.79 5.86
C ILE A 26 8.84 -13.31 5.79
N GLY A 27 7.77 -13.85 6.35
CA GLY A 27 7.46 -15.28 6.29
C GLY A 27 7.29 -15.83 4.88
N GLY A 28 6.79 -15.03 3.95
CA GLY A 28 6.58 -15.41 2.54
C GLY A 28 7.81 -15.30 1.65
N MET A 29 8.78 -14.47 2.00
CA MET A 29 9.92 -14.09 1.14
C MET A 29 10.74 -15.30 0.66
N PHE A 30 11.19 -16.14 1.57
CA PHE A 30 12.02 -17.31 1.22
C PHE A 30 11.27 -18.29 0.32
N ARG A 31 10.04 -18.61 0.64
CA ARG A 31 9.23 -19.58 -0.12
C ARG A 31 8.95 -19.10 -1.54
N GLY A 32 8.64 -17.82 -1.71
CA GLY A 32 8.41 -17.21 -3.03
C GLY A 32 9.66 -17.20 -3.89
N ASP A 33 10.81 -16.79 -3.34
CA ASP A 33 12.08 -16.77 -4.03
C ASP A 33 12.53 -18.18 -4.42
N PHE A 34 12.47 -19.13 -3.49
CA PHE A 34 12.81 -20.53 -3.72
C PHE A 34 12.01 -21.13 -4.87
N ARG A 35 10.67 -21.01 -4.83
CA ARG A 35 9.80 -21.58 -5.86
C ARG A 35 10.13 -21.02 -7.25
N ARG A 36 10.30 -19.71 -7.35
CA ARG A 36 10.65 -19.05 -8.61
C ARG A 36 12.00 -19.53 -9.15
N LYS A 37 13.04 -19.56 -8.31
CA LYS A 37 14.39 -19.94 -8.71
C LYS A 37 14.50 -21.43 -9.05
N ALA A 38 13.86 -22.29 -8.27
CA ALA A 38 13.81 -23.72 -8.55
C ALA A 38 13.27 -24.01 -9.95
N THR A 39 12.13 -23.41 -10.31
CA THR A 39 11.55 -23.53 -11.64
C THR A 39 12.51 -23.01 -12.72
N LEU A 40 13.13 -21.85 -12.53
CA LEU A 40 14.06 -21.27 -13.52
C LEU A 40 15.34 -22.11 -13.69
N ALA A 41 15.83 -22.72 -12.62
CA ALA A 41 16.98 -23.63 -12.70
C ALA A 41 16.62 -24.96 -13.36
N GLU A 42 15.47 -25.54 -13.04
CA GLU A 42 14.95 -26.77 -13.62
C GLU A 42 14.83 -26.69 -15.16
N TYR A 43 14.33 -25.55 -15.65
CA TYR A 43 14.17 -25.31 -17.09
C TYR A 43 15.40 -24.68 -17.77
N GLY A 44 16.53 -24.56 -17.07
CA GLY A 44 17.79 -24.08 -17.63
C GLY A 44 17.88 -22.56 -17.86
N PHE A 45 16.92 -21.78 -17.37
CA PHE A 45 16.95 -20.30 -17.45
C PHE A 45 17.91 -19.68 -16.42
N ARG A 46 18.29 -20.41 -15.38
CA ARG A 46 19.29 -20.03 -14.39
C ARG A 46 20.16 -21.20 -14.00
N LEU A 47 21.37 -20.90 -13.54
CA LEU A 47 22.25 -21.90 -12.95
C LEU A 47 21.69 -22.36 -11.58
N PRO A 48 21.94 -23.64 -11.17
CA PRO A 48 21.53 -24.13 -9.86
C PRO A 48 22.06 -23.28 -8.69
N SER A 49 23.25 -22.67 -8.81
CA SER A 49 23.84 -21.76 -7.83
C SER A 49 23.03 -20.50 -7.55
N CYS A 50 22.03 -20.18 -8.36
CA CYS A 50 21.12 -19.06 -8.06
C CYS A 50 20.37 -19.25 -6.74
N MET A 51 20.29 -20.49 -6.24
CA MET A 51 19.66 -20.82 -4.96
C MET A 51 20.46 -20.36 -3.75
N ASP A 52 21.77 -20.09 -3.91
CA ASP A 52 22.66 -19.70 -2.82
C ASP A 52 22.41 -18.26 -2.35
N ASN A 53 22.04 -17.37 -3.28
CA ASN A 53 21.61 -16.02 -2.95
C ASN A 53 20.10 -16.01 -2.69
N ARG A 54 19.72 -16.01 -1.44
CA ARG A 54 18.32 -16.14 -1.00
C ARG A 54 17.98 -15.20 0.14
N PRO A 55 16.69 -14.83 0.34
CA PRO A 55 16.22 -14.20 1.57
C PRO A 55 16.44 -15.10 2.79
N LEU A 56 16.39 -14.49 3.98
CA LEU A 56 16.30 -15.23 5.23
C LEU A 56 15.03 -16.07 5.26
N LYS A 57 15.11 -17.24 5.91
CA LYS A 57 13.91 -17.94 6.35
C LYS A 57 13.33 -17.20 7.56
N PHE A 58 12.04 -17.43 7.82
CA PHE A 58 11.38 -16.78 8.94
C PHE A 58 12.05 -17.09 10.28
N GLU A 59 12.44 -18.35 10.48
CA GLU A 59 13.09 -18.81 11.72
C GLU A 59 14.49 -18.21 11.89
N GLU A 60 15.21 -17.97 10.79
CA GLU A 60 16.52 -17.31 10.80
C GLU A 60 16.36 -15.83 11.20
N TRP A 61 15.36 -15.14 10.65
CA TRP A 61 15.03 -13.78 11.01
C TRP A 61 14.56 -13.67 12.47
N ASP A 62 13.67 -14.55 12.91
CA ASP A 62 13.13 -14.54 14.28
C ASP A 62 14.25 -14.77 15.33
N ALA A 63 15.22 -15.62 14.99
CA ALA A 63 16.37 -15.90 15.88
C ALA A 63 17.37 -14.74 15.98
N MET A 64 17.52 -13.93 14.93
CA MET A 64 18.49 -12.82 14.90
C MET A 64 17.92 -11.48 15.35
N ARG A 65 16.60 -11.34 15.43
CA ARG A 65 16.01 -10.07 15.85
C ARG A 65 16.27 -9.80 17.33
N PRO A 66 16.67 -8.57 17.69
CA PRO A 66 16.92 -8.17 19.07
C PRO A 66 15.59 -7.81 19.76
N GLN A 67 15.68 -6.98 20.81
CA GLN A 67 14.49 -6.36 21.41
C GLN A 67 13.69 -5.64 20.32
N THR A 68 12.41 -5.99 20.22
CA THR A 68 11.58 -5.55 19.09
C THR A 68 10.28 -4.94 19.58
N ILE A 69 9.92 -3.79 18.98
CA ILE A 69 8.61 -3.15 19.14
C ILE A 69 7.83 -3.35 17.85
N HIS A 70 6.65 -3.94 17.98
CA HIS A 70 5.71 -4.09 16.88
C HIS A 70 4.67 -2.97 16.94
N VAL A 71 4.50 -2.22 15.84
CA VAL A 71 3.52 -1.13 15.73
C VAL A 71 2.50 -1.49 14.68
N SER A 72 1.22 -1.36 15.00
CA SER A 72 0.13 -1.62 14.06
C SER A 72 -1.16 -0.98 14.55
N ALA A 73 -1.98 -0.48 13.64
CA ALA A 73 -3.35 -0.08 13.96
C ALA A 73 -4.26 -1.31 14.19
N THR A 74 -3.91 -2.45 13.60
CA THR A 74 -4.67 -3.70 13.65
C THR A 74 -3.71 -4.88 13.83
N PRO A 75 -3.20 -5.11 15.06
CA PRO A 75 -2.25 -6.20 15.34
C PRO A 75 -2.74 -7.54 14.80
N GLY A 76 -1.83 -8.30 14.19
CA GLY A 76 -2.14 -9.60 13.61
C GLY A 76 -2.10 -10.75 14.64
N PRO A 77 -2.56 -11.95 14.24
CA PRO A 77 -2.57 -13.10 15.12
C PRO A 77 -1.18 -13.48 15.65
N TRP A 78 -0.13 -13.30 14.86
CA TRP A 78 1.23 -13.64 15.25
C TRP A 78 1.73 -12.74 16.39
N GLU A 79 1.52 -11.42 16.29
CA GLU A 79 1.91 -10.47 17.34
C GLU A 79 1.11 -10.71 18.62
N MET A 80 -0.19 -10.94 18.49
CA MET A 80 -1.07 -11.19 19.63
C MET A 80 -0.69 -12.49 20.37
N ASP A 81 -0.35 -13.55 19.63
CA ASP A 81 0.12 -14.81 20.20
C ASP A 81 1.44 -14.63 20.94
N ARG A 82 2.41 -13.93 20.35
CA ARG A 82 3.73 -13.65 20.95
C ARG A 82 3.66 -12.74 22.16
N ALA A 83 2.72 -11.80 22.20
CA ALA A 83 2.49 -10.89 23.31
C ALA A 83 1.59 -11.49 24.40
N GLY A 84 1.10 -12.73 24.24
CA GLY A 84 0.12 -13.33 25.14
C GLY A 84 -1.18 -12.53 25.24
N GLY A 85 -1.56 -11.85 24.17
CA GLY A 85 -2.74 -11.00 24.12
C GLY A 85 -2.58 -9.62 24.77
N VAL A 86 -1.39 -9.28 25.26
CA VAL A 86 -1.11 -8.00 25.92
C VAL A 86 -0.52 -7.01 24.90
N PHE A 87 -1.13 -5.83 24.78
CA PHE A 87 -0.62 -4.75 23.94
C PHE A 87 -0.90 -3.39 24.59
N VAL A 88 -0.19 -2.37 24.15
CA VAL A 88 -0.35 -0.99 24.60
C VAL A 88 -1.10 -0.21 23.53
N GLU A 89 -2.22 0.39 23.92
CA GLU A 89 -2.98 1.25 23.02
C GLU A 89 -2.48 2.70 23.11
N GLN A 90 -2.27 3.32 21.95
CA GLN A 90 -1.99 4.74 21.84
C GLN A 90 -3.10 5.42 21.02
N VAL A 91 -4.14 5.85 21.72
CA VAL A 91 -5.32 6.51 21.12
C VAL A 91 -5.20 8.01 21.36
N ILE A 92 -4.31 8.65 20.64
CA ILE A 92 -4.06 10.10 20.75
C ILE A 92 -4.18 10.73 19.38
N ARG A 93 -5.01 11.77 19.28
CA ARG A 93 -5.14 12.60 18.08
C ARG A 93 -4.84 14.08 18.42
N PRO A 94 -3.55 14.43 18.60
CA PRO A 94 -3.15 15.75 19.10
C PRO A 94 -3.48 16.91 18.14
N THR A 95 -3.67 16.60 16.85
CA THR A 95 -4.00 17.60 15.81
C THR A 95 -5.42 18.16 15.94
N GLY A 96 -6.32 17.53 16.69
CA GLY A 96 -7.73 17.91 16.77
C GLY A 96 -8.52 17.68 15.47
N LEU A 97 -7.91 17.08 14.44
CA LEU A 97 -8.60 16.76 13.18
C LEU A 97 -9.56 15.60 13.43
N ILE A 98 -10.83 15.83 13.10
CA ILE A 98 -11.87 14.80 13.12
C ILE A 98 -11.84 14.01 11.81
N ASP A 99 -12.24 12.74 11.89
CA ASP A 99 -12.42 11.93 10.67
C ASP A 99 -13.50 12.56 9.78
N PRO A 100 -13.32 12.55 8.46
CA PRO A 100 -14.33 13.04 7.55
C PRO A 100 -15.59 12.16 7.64
N PRO A 101 -16.79 12.74 7.43
CA PRO A 101 -18.01 11.94 7.32
C PRO A 101 -17.88 10.94 6.16
N VAL A 102 -18.27 9.70 6.41
CA VAL A 102 -18.21 8.61 5.42
C VAL A 102 -19.62 8.20 5.04
N GLU A 103 -19.92 8.21 3.75
CA GLU A 103 -21.17 7.72 3.19
C GLU A 103 -20.93 6.48 2.33
N VAL A 104 -21.63 5.39 2.65
CA VAL A 104 -21.54 4.14 1.86
C VAL A 104 -22.68 4.13 0.85
N ARG A 105 -22.35 4.07 -0.43
CA ARG A 105 -23.29 4.06 -1.54
C ARG A 105 -23.27 2.74 -2.30
N PRO A 106 -24.38 2.29 -2.91
CA PRO A 106 -24.43 1.03 -3.64
C PRO A 106 -23.60 1.10 -4.94
N VAL A 107 -22.99 -0.02 -5.32
CA VAL A 107 -22.24 -0.17 -6.58
C VAL A 107 -23.15 -0.04 -7.81
N SER A 108 -24.36 -0.59 -7.72
CA SER A 108 -25.36 -0.54 -8.79
C SER A 108 -26.73 -0.18 -8.24
N GLY A 109 -27.37 0.77 -8.86
CA GLY A 109 -28.76 1.18 -8.59
C GLY A 109 -29.67 0.86 -9.77
N LYS A 110 -30.97 1.14 -9.62
CA LYS A 110 -31.96 0.92 -10.68
C LYS A 110 -31.74 1.79 -11.93
N THR A 111 -31.19 2.98 -11.76
CA THR A 111 -31.02 4.00 -12.81
C THR A 111 -29.58 4.49 -12.97
N ARG A 112 -28.71 4.23 -12.01
CA ARG A 112 -27.31 4.71 -11.96
C ARG A 112 -26.40 3.66 -11.39
N ASN A 113 -25.16 3.65 -11.86
CA ASN A 113 -24.05 2.86 -11.29
C ASN A 113 -23.08 3.77 -10.51
N GLN A 114 -22.13 3.17 -9.81
CA GLN A 114 -21.15 3.92 -9.00
C GLN A 114 -20.27 4.86 -9.83
N VAL A 115 -20.03 4.58 -11.13
CA VAL A 115 -19.20 5.43 -11.98
C VAL A 115 -19.96 6.71 -12.32
N ASP A 116 -21.24 6.60 -12.68
CA ASP A 116 -22.09 7.76 -12.95
C ASP A 116 -22.23 8.64 -11.70
N ASP A 117 -22.41 8.01 -10.52
CA ASP A 117 -22.52 8.70 -9.24
C ASP A 117 -21.23 9.48 -8.89
N VAL A 118 -20.06 8.85 -9.06
CA VAL A 118 -18.76 9.52 -8.85
C VAL A 118 -18.56 10.70 -9.80
N ILE A 119 -18.92 10.57 -11.07
CA ILE A 119 -18.81 11.66 -12.05
C ILE A 119 -19.66 12.86 -11.66
N ASP A 120 -20.91 12.61 -11.24
CA ASP A 120 -21.80 13.68 -10.79
C ASP A 120 -21.27 14.38 -9.53
N GLU A 121 -20.76 13.63 -8.56
CA GLU A 121 -20.14 14.19 -7.34
C GLU A 121 -18.91 15.02 -7.69
N VAL A 122 -18.00 14.51 -8.52
CA VAL A 122 -16.80 15.25 -8.96
C VAL A 122 -17.18 16.56 -9.63
N LYS A 123 -18.19 16.55 -10.50
CA LYS A 123 -18.71 17.76 -11.16
C LYS A 123 -19.34 18.73 -10.15
N ALA A 124 -20.08 18.22 -9.18
CA ALA A 124 -20.72 19.05 -8.16
C ALA A 124 -19.68 19.71 -7.24
N VAL A 125 -18.69 18.97 -6.80
CA VAL A 125 -17.58 19.44 -5.96
C VAL A 125 -16.70 20.44 -6.72
N GLY A 126 -16.39 20.17 -7.99
CA GLY A 126 -15.62 21.04 -8.86
C GLY A 126 -16.28 22.41 -9.09
N ARG A 127 -17.63 22.44 -9.25
CA ARG A 127 -18.40 23.71 -9.36
C ARG A 127 -18.30 24.57 -8.10
N GLN A 128 -18.06 23.97 -6.95
CA GLN A 128 -17.88 24.67 -5.67
C GLN A 128 -16.43 25.14 -5.46
N GLY A 129 -15.54 24.87 -6.41
CA GLY A 129 -14.13 25.23 -6.32
C GLY A 129 -13.27 24.23 -5.54
N TYR A 130 -13.84 23.11 -5.10
CA TYR A 130 -13.09 22.04 -4.43
C TYR A 130 -12.56 21.00 -5.42
N ARG A 131 -11.82 20.03 -4.90
CA ARG A 131 -11.17 18.95 -5.67
C ARG A 131 -11.59 17.60 -5.12
N SER A 132 -11.60 16.60 -5.98
CA SER A 132 -11.94 15.23 -5.62
C SER A 132 -10.72 14.32 -5.79
N LEU A 133 -10.59 13.33 -4.91
CA LEU A 133 -9.64 12.23 -5.05
C LEU A 133 -10.45 10.95 -5.20
N VAL A 134 -10.28 10.26 -6.30
CA VAL A 134 -10.95 8.99 -6.60
C VAL A 134 -9.90 7.87 -6.60
N THR A 135 -10.13 6.84 -5.80
CA THR A 135 -9.23 5.68 -5.73
C THR A 135 -9.82 4.49 -6.47
N THR A 136 -8.96 3.74 -7.15
CA THR A 136 -9.32 2.52 -7.88
C THR A 136 -8.47 1.34 -7.42
N LEU A 137 -8.93 0.12 -7.69
CA LEU A 137 -8.23 -1.09 -7.26
C LEU A 137 -7.03 -1.45 -8.15
N THR A 138 -7.01 -0.99 -9.41
CA THR A 138 -5.94 -1.32 -10.37
C THR A 138 -5.51 -0.10 -11.17
N LYS A 139 -4.26 -0.11 -11.67
CA LYS A 139 -3.73 0.91 -12.58
C LYS A 139 -4.59 1.05 -13.83
N LYS A 140 -4.89 -0.07 -14.47
CA LYS A 140 -5.73 -0.08 -15.68
C LYS A 140 -7.09 0.55 -15.44
N MET A 141 -7.72 0.26 -14.29
CA MET A 141 -9.01 0.88 -13.95
C MET A 141 -8.87 2.39 -13.73
N ALA A 142 -7.73 2.88 -13.22
CA ALA A 142 -7.48 4.32 -13.11
C ALA A 142 -7.39 4.98 -14.48
N GLU A 143 -6.69 4.36 -15.42
CA GLU A 143 -6.54 4.84 -16.80
C GLU A 143 -7.88 4.83 -17.53
N ASP A 144 -8.58 3.69 -17.56
CA ASP A 144 -9.89 3.52 -18.21
C ASP A 144 -10.94 4.51 -17.64
N LEU A 145 -10.98 4.68 -16.31
CA LEU A 145 -11.88 5.63 -15.66
C LEU A 145 -11.54 7.07 -16.01
N THR A 146 -10.26 7.42 -16.10
CA THR A 146 -9.82 8.76 -16.47
C THR A 146 -10.26 9.10 -17.90
N GLU A 147 -10.08 8.18 -18.84
CA GLU A 147 -10.53 8.35 -20.22
C GLU A 147 -12.04 8.58 -20.29
N TYR A 148 -12.81 7.74 -19.62
CA TYR A 148 -14.26 7.89 -19.55
C TYR A 148 -14.72 9.22 -18.90
N MET A 149 -14.05 9.63 -17.80
CA MET A 149 -14.35 10.91 -17.14
C MET A 149 -14.03 12.11 -18.05
N HIS A 150 -12.97 12.03 -18.87
CA HIS A 150 -12.65 13.03 -19.88
C HIS A 150 -13.76 13.16 -20.93
N GLU A 151 -14.26 12.02 -21.44
CA GLU A 151 -15.39 12.01 -22.37
C GLU A 151 -16.65 12.64 -21.78
N GLN A 152 -16.82 12.50 -20.47
CA GLN A 152 -17.92 13.12 -19.73
C GLN A 152 -17.66 14.60 -19.37
N GLY A 153 -16.56 15.19 -19.84
CA GLY A 153 -16.21 16.60 -19.65
C GLY A 153 -15.67 16.93 -18.26
N VAL A 154 -15.11 15.97 -17.54
CA VAL A 154 -14.41 16.21 -16.28
C VAL A 154 -12.94 16.49 -16.55
N ARG A 155 -12.38 17.51 -15.91
CA ARG A 155 -10.93 17.77 -15.92
C ARG A 155 -10.26 16.85 -14.90
N VAL A 156 -9.65 15.77 -15.36
CA VAL A 156 -9.13 14.70 -14.52
C VAL A 156 -7.74 14.26 -14.93
N ARG A 157 -6.91 13.80 -13.99
CA ARG A 157 -5.63 13.11 -14.21
C ARG A 157 -5.57 11.86 -13.33
N TYR A 158 -5.01 10.78 -13.85
CA TYR A 158 -4.68 9.62 -13.02
C TYR A 158 -3.27 9.72 -12.45
N MET A 159 -3.03 8.98 -11.35
CA MET A 159 -1.72 8.82 -10.74
C MET A 159 -1.59 7.41 -10.18
N HIS A 160 -0.54 6.70 -10.59
CA HIS A 160 -0.21 5.36 -10.07
C HIS A 160 1.31 5.17 -10.01
N SER A 161 1.78 3.98 -9.65
CA SER A 161 3.20 3.71 -9.39
C SER A 161 4.13 3.88 -10.60
N ASP A 162 3.60 3.82 -11.84
CA ASP A 162 4.40 3.94 -13.07
C ASP A 162 4.58 5.40 -13.51
N VAL A 163 3.88 6.34 -12.88
CA VAL A 163 4.07 7.78 -13.11
C VAL A 163 5.40 8.21 -12.49
N ASP A 164 6.22 8.92 -13.27
CA ASP A 164 7.51 9.43 -12.81
C ASP A 164 7.38 10.34 -11.60
N THR A 165 8.42 10.41 -10.77
CA THR A 165 8.40 11.19 -9.53
C THR A 165 8.20 12.68 -9.76
N LEU A 166 8.83 13.24 -10.79
CA LEU A 166 8.68 14.66 -11.12
C LEU A 166 7.27 14.95 -11.63
N GLU A 167 6.76 14.12 -12.53
CA GLU A 167 5.39 14.24 -13.03
C GLU A 167 4.36 14.13 -11.89
N ARG A 168 4.59 13.25 -10.93
CA ARG A 168 3.72 13.11 -9.75
C ARG A 168 3.65 14.40 -8.92
N ILE A 169 4.78 15.08 -8.74
CA ILE A 169 4.83 16.36 -8.04
C ILE A 169 4.03 17.42 -8.79
N GLU A 170 4.15 17.45 -10.12
CA GLU A 170 3.40 18.37 -10.98
C GLU A 170 1.89 18.09 -10.91
N ILE A 171 1.46 16.83 -11.00
CA ILE A 171 0.05 16.44 -10.87
C ILE A 171 -0.54 16.93 -9.56
N ILE A 172 0.14 16.70 -8.43
CA ILE A 172 -0.34 17.13 -7.11
C ILE A 172 -0.40 18.66 -7.02
N ARG A 173 0.60 19.36 -7.55
CA ARG A 173 0.62 20.82 -7.59
C ARG A 173 -0.54 21.36 -8.43
N ASP A 174 -0.76 20.80 -9.60
CA ASP A 174 -1.77 21.25 -10.54
C ASP A 174 -3.20 20.98 -10.03
N LEU A 175 -3.40 19.87 -9.31
CA LEU A 175 -4.64 19.61 -8.59
C LEU A 175 -4.93 20.71 -7.57
N ARG A 176 -3.92 21.11 -6.78
CA ARG A 176 -4.06 22.19 -5.79
C ARG A 176 -4.34 23.54 -6.44
N LEU A 177 -3.73 23.83 -7.58
CA LEU A 177 -3.96 25.06 -8.35
C LEU A 177 -5.30 25.07 -9.10
N GLY A 178 -5.96 23.94 -9.23
CA GLY A 178 -7.25 23.83 -9.91
C GLY A 178 -7.17 23.70 -11.42
N THR A 179 -6.04 23.26 -11.94
CA THR A 179 -5.87 22.93 -13.36
C THR A 179 -6.85 21.83 -13.77
N PHE A 180 -7.13 20.89 -12.85
CA PHE A 180 -8.15 19.86 -12.98
C PHE A 180 -8.94 19.67 -11.67
N ASP A 181 -10.05 18.96 -11.74
CA ASP A 181 -11.01 18.82 -10.63
C ASP A 181 -10.86 17.49 -9.88
N CYS A 182 -10.20 16.48 -10.52
CA CYS A 182 -10.05 15.14 -9.98
C CYS A 182 -8.68 14.55 -10.32
#